data_588bc60535fe3bc7a7ded476ec3126b6
#
_entry.id   588bc60535fe3bc7a7ded476ec3126b6
#
_cell.length_a   1.000
_cell.length_b   1.000
_cell.length_c   1.000
_cell.angle_alpha   90.00
_cell.angle_beta   90.00
_cell.angle_gamma   90.00
#
_symmetry.space_group_name_H-M   'P 1'
#
loop_
_entity.id
_entity.type
_entity.pdbx_description
1 polymer ?
#
loop_
_entity_poly.entity_id
_entity_poly.type
_entity_poly.pdbx_seq_one_letter_code
_entity_poly.pdbx_strand_id
1 'polypeptide(L)'
;MKNFHAVLLLPLIIAAPAAAQGEPQLSMTLNEAIRQVVEKNLDVKAELYNPAAAEADLQGNRGIYDTHLTLDTSYQDSTSVPTSPAGANKLKVFDVNPGAYRLFPTGGTVTAEFNNSYTDTNSSFASYRSYWQSDLTFALSQPLLKNFGRETTELNISVAAYNKEGTFEQFKTVLTSTVAQTRSAYYGLYSARQSLEAKTTALELARRILEDTKGRVKAGVLPAMEILNAEYGVALREKELIDAERAVKDQEDVLRLLMQLRGDSEIVPVEAPPEEKFQASESEEIKSALSNRNDLRQAQVNLRSAELQAKVARHQTLPDLNLNTSVAVTGLGENYGRNMERVGSTDYPVWTIGLQFDYPLGNAAAENDYIRKKIVAEQSRTQLQSLEESIAKDVRSALRGIETSYKQLDVTSRQRSYAEEVLQAFRKKQQVGLATTKDVLDELNNLVAAKNDQINARVNYVNAITQLWQVTGQLLDKQGVRLTGTEAEAVYRKSRENN
;
A
#
# COMPACT_ATOMS: atom_id res chain seq x y z
N MET A 1 2.04 -20.31 77.84
CA MET A 1 1.87 -19.04 78.56
C MET A 1 2.40 -17.91 77.70
N LYS A 2 1.56 -17.11 77.19
CA LYS A 2 1.56 -15.67 76.92
C LYS A 2 0.66 -15.37 75.70
N ASN A 3 -0.53 -14.95 76.05
CA ASN A 3 -1.54 -14.42 75.08
C ASN A 3 -1.06 -13.08 74.57
N PHE A 4 -1.17 -12.90 73.23
CA PHE A 4 -1.14 -11.59 72.62
C PHE A 4 -2.47 -11.37 71.87
N HIS A 5 -3.28 -10.46 72.45
CA HIS A 5 -4.48 -9.94 71.80
C HIS A 5 -4.05 -8.93 70.77
N ALA A 6 -4.32 -9.20 69.47
CA ALA A 6 -4.22 -8.24 68.40
C ALA A 6 -5.56 -7.51 68.25
N VAL A 7 -5.55 -6.21 68.56
CA VAL A 7 -6.66 -5.29 68.35
C VAL A 7 -6.68 -4.95 66.87
N LEU A 8 -7.74 -5.37 66.12
CA LEU A 8 -8.01 -4.99 64.75
C LEU A 8 -8.56 -3.55 64.70
N LEU A 9 -7.76 -2.60 64.34
CA LEU A 9 -8.17 -1.25 63.93
C LEU A 9 -8.66 -1.30 62.48
N LEU A 10 -9.94 -1.24 62.23
CA LEU A 10 -10.55 -1.02 60.93
C LEU A 10 -10.33 0.44 60.54
N PRO A 11 -9.72 0.74 59.37
CA PRO A 11 -9.71 2.11 58.87
C PRO A 11 -11.07 2.43 58.26
N LEU A 12 -11.70 3.46 58.82
CA LEU A 12 -12.90 4.07 58.26
C LEU A 12 -12.55 4.74 56.95
N ILE A 13 -12.83 4.07 55.79
CA ILE A 13 -12.68 4.67 54.44
C ILE A 13 -13.83 5.67 54.28
N ILE A 14 -13.53 6.93 54.47
CA ILE A 14 -14.39 8.05 54.05
C ILE A 14 -14.40 8.05 52.53
N ALA A 15 -15.47 7.54 51.91
CA ALA A 15 -15.71 7.69 50.48
C ALA A 15 -15.92 9.19 50.19
N ALA A 16 -14.89 9.84 49.65
CA ALA A 16 -15.03 11.13 49.02
C ALA A 16 -16.02 11.01 47.83
N PRO A 17 -16.93 11.94 47.63
CA PRO A 17 -17.82 11.92 46.47
C PRO A 17 -16.93 11.96 45.21
N ALA A 18 -17.04 10.97 44.34
CA ALA A 18 -16.44 10.99 43.01
C ALA A 18 -17.04 12.24 42.31
N ALA A 19 -16.27 13.32 42.24
CA ALA A 19 -16.57 14.40 41.31
C ALA A 19 -16.70 13.74 39.92
N ALA A 20 -17.81 13.99 39.26
CA ALA A 20 -18.01 13.56 37.87
C ALA A 20 -16.87 14.19 37.05
N GLN A 21 -15.81 13.41 36.85
CA GLN A 21 -14.76 13.75 35.92
C GLN A 21 -15.43 13.71 34.55
N GLY A 22 -15.64 14.86 33.93
CA GLY A 22 -16.04 14.95 32.54
C GLY A 22 -15.11 14.02 31.73
N GLU A 23 -15.65 13.36 30.74
CA GLU A 23 -14.86 12.51 29.84
C GLU A 23 -13.58 13.24 29.42
N PRO A 24 -12.39 12.58 29.46
CA PRO A 24 -11.15 13.26 29.12
C PRO A 24 -11.24 13.77 27.68
N GLN A 25 -11.19 15.10 27.53
CA GLN A 25 -11.20 15.75 26.21
C GLN A 25 -9.81 15.66 25.59
N LEU A 26 -9.74 15.15 24.36
CA LEU A 26 -8.54 15.10 23.54
C LEU A 26 -8.60 16.24 22.50
N SER A 27 -8.03 17.39 22.85
CA SER A 27 -7.83 18.48 21.88
C SER A 27 -6.74 18.12 20.88
N MET A 28 -7.02 18.25 19.59
CA MET A 28 -6.14 17.76 18.54
C MET A 28 -6.09 18.72 17.36
N THR A 29 -4.87 18.97 16.84
CA THR A 29 -4.64 19.65 15.56
C THR A 29 -4.77 18.71 14.40
N LEU A 30 -4.96 19.24 13.19
CA LEU A 30 -5.02 18.45 11.97
C LEU A 30 -3.70 17.69 11.73
N ASN A 31 -2.57 18.35 11.95
CA ASN A 31 -1.25 17.74 11.77
C ASN A 31 -1.00 16.58 12.74
N GLU A 32 -1.44 16.69 13.98
CA GLU A 32 -1.39 15.59 14.96
C GLU A 32 -2.25 14.39 14.53
N ALA A 33 -3.48 14.67 14.06
CA ALA A 33 -4.36 13.63 13.55
C ALA A 33 -3.73 12.89 12.35
N ILE A 34 -3.21 13.62 11.37
CA ILE A 34 -2.54 13.03 10.20
C ILE A 34 -1.31 12.21 10.62
N ARG A 35 -0.46 12.76 11.49
CA ARG A 35 0.72 12.03 11.98
C ARG A 35 0.33 10.72 12.64
N GLN A 36 -0.67 10.74 13.50
CA GLN A 36 -1.15 9.53 14.17
C GLN A 36 -1.71 8.49 13.20
N VAL A 37 -2.44 8.94 12.16
CA VAL A 37 -2.95 8.06 11.11
C VAL A 37 -1.80 7.43 10.33
N VAL A 38 -0.82 8.22 9.89
CA VAL A 38 0.36 7.71 9.15
C VAL A 38 1.11 6.65 9.98
N GLU A 39 1.22 6.85 11.29
CA GLU A 39 1.96 5.94 12.18
C GLU A 39 1.15 4.68 12.58
N LYS A 40 -0.17 4.79 12.73
CA LYS A 40 -0.97 3.74 13.38
C LYS A 40 -2.04 3.10 12.51
N ASN A 41 -2.49 3.74 11.44
CA ASN A 41 -3.55 3.22 10.60
C ASN A 41 -3.23 1.81 10.07
N LEU A 42 -4.18 0.89 10.21
CA LEU A 42 -3.95 -0.52 9.86
C LEU A 42 -3.94 -0.75 8.34
N ASP A 43 -4.73 0.01 7.57
CA ASP A 43 -4.76 -0.11 6.11
C ASP A 43 -3.44 0.38 5.50
N VAL A 44 -2.89 1.48 6.03
CA VAL A 44 -1.56 1.98 5.64
C VAL A 44 -0.47 0.96 5.99
N LYS A 45 -0.54 0.35 7.18
CA LYS A 45 0.41 -0.70 7.58
C LYS A 45 0.27 -1.96 6.72
N ALA A 46 -0.96 -2.39 6.43
CA ALA A 46 -1.21 -3.54 5.58
C ALA A 46 -0.64 -3.31 4.17
N GLU A 47 -0.86 -2.14 3.59
CA GLU A 47 -0.33 -1.81 2.27
C GLU A 47 1.21 -1.71 2.25
N LEU A 48 1.85 -1.32 3.35
CA LEU A 48 3.31 -1.28 3.47
C LEU A 48 3.96 -2.68 3.34
N TYR A 49 3.23 -3.75 3.63
CA TYR A 49 3.74 -5.11 3.44
C TYR A 49 3.86 -5.49 1.95
N ASN A 50 3.11 -4.87 1.03
CA ASN A 50 3.19 -5.16 -0.40
C ASN A 50 4.58 -4.80 -1.00
N PRO A 51 5.11 -3.58 -0.85
CA PRO A 51 6.48 -3.27 -1.29
C PRO A 51 7.56 -4.05 -0.51
N ALA A 52 7.31 -4.44 0.75
CA ALA A 52 8.23 -5.28 1.51
C ALA A 52 8.27 -6.73 0.96
N ALA A 53 7.12 -7.29 0.57
CA ALA A 53 7.05 -8.58 -0.11
C ALA A 53 7.71 -8.52 -1.50
N ALA A 54 7.49 -7.44 -2.26
CA ALA A 54 8.14 -7.25 -3.54
C ALA A 54 9.68 -7.10 -3.43
N GLU A 55 10.19 -6.57 -2.31
CA GLU A 55 11.62 -6.61 -2.00
C GLU A 55 12.11 -8.04 -1.79
N ALA A 56 11.35 -8.88 -1.07
CA ALA A 56 11.69 -10.30 -0.90
C ALA A 56 11.73 -11.03 -2.26
N ASP A 57 10.76 -10.77 -3.14
CA ASP A 57 10.72 -11.32 -4.50
C ASP A 57 11.94 -10.89 -5.31
N LEU A 58 12.34 -9.62 -5.22
CA LEU A 58 13.54 -9.11 -5.89
C LEU A 58 14.81 -9.81 -5.39
N GLN A 59 14.96 -9.99 -4.07
CA GLN A 59 16.09 -10.70 -3.50
C GLN A 59 16.07 -12.20 -3.88
N GLY A 60 14.88 -12.83 -3.89
CA GLY A 60 14.70 -14.21 -4.36
C GLY A 60 15.13 -14.38 -5.83
N ASN A 61 14.72 -13.46 -6.72
CA ASN A 61 15.13 -13.51 -8.12
C ASN A 61 16.64 -13.29 -8.32
N ARG A 62 17.33 -12.58 -7.42
CA ARG A 62 18.81 -12.46 -7.44
C ARG A 62 19.51 -13.76 -7.10
N GLY A 63 18.82 -14.68 -6.43
CA GLY A 63 19.33 -16.02 -6.11
C GLY A 63 19.67 -16.87 -7.32
N ILE A 64 19.31 -16.47 -8.57
CA ILE A 64 19.77 -17.18 -9.79
C ILE A 64 21.29 -17.23 -9.90
N TYR A 65 22.01 -16.36 -9.21
CA TYR A 65 23.47 -16.30 -9.18
C TYR A 65 24.09 -17.06 -8.00
N ASP A 66 23.28 -17.71 -7.18
CA ASP A 66 23.79 -18.52 -6.09
C ASP A 66 24.55 -19.72 -6.62
N THR A 67 25.56 -20.15 -5.89
CA THR A 67 26.27 -21.37 -6.21
C THR A 67 25.46 -22.56 -5.72
N HIS A 68 25.09 -23.43 -6.64
CA HIS A 68 24.40 -24.68 -6.33
C HIS A 68 25.39 -25.78 -6.08
N LEU A 69 25.24 -26.52 -4.97
CA LEU A 69 25.95 -27.74 -4.69
C LEU A 69 25.03 -28.91 -5.01
N THR A 70 25.57 -29.90 -5.75
CA THR A 70 24.84 -31.10 -6.13
C THR A 70 25.56 -32.32 -5.59
N LEU A 71 24.81 -33.37 -5.28
CA LEU A 71 25.33 -34.69 -4.97
C LEU A 71 24.41 -35.73 -5.57
N ASP A 72 24.89 -36.39 -6.63
CA ASP A 72 24.18 -37.47 -7.27
C ASP A 72 24.80 -38.80 -6.87
N THR A 73 23.97 -39.73 -6.38
CA THR A 73 24.42 -41.08 -6.01
C THR A 73 23.50 -42.10 -6.64
N SER A 74 24.10 -43.13 -7.22
CA SER A 74 23.32 -44.24 -7.78
C SER A 74 23.98 -45.59 -7.47
N TYR A 75 23.16 -46.63 -7.36
CA TYR A 75 23.60 -48.00 -7.33
C TYR A 75 22.79 -48.79 -8.34
N GLN A 76 23.51 -49.47 -9.24
CA GLN A 76 22.92 -50.33 -10.25
C GLN A 76 23.49 -51.77 -10.11
N ASP A 77 22.63 -52.75 -10.02
CA ASP A 77 22.97 -54.18 -10.15
C ASP A 77 22.18 -54.75 -11.33
N SER A 78 22.87 -55.04 -12.40
CA SER A 78 22.25 -55.51 -13.63
C SER A 78 22.79 -56.88 -14.07
N THR A 79 21.86 -57.73 -14.46
CA THR A 79 22.17 -58.99 -15.13
C THR A 79 21.55 -58.94 -16.52
N SER A 80 22.38 -59.04 -17.54
CA SER A 80 21.97 -58.96 -18.95
C SER A 80 22.30 -60.24 -19.70
N VAL A 81 21.62 -60.46 -20.82
CA VAL A 81 21.98 -61.54 -21.76
C VAL A 81 23.27 -61.11 -22.44
N PRO A 82 24.39 -61.89 -22.34
CA PRO A 82 25.63 -61.51 -22.97
C PRO A 82 25.52 -61.62 -24.50
N THR A 83 26.07 -60.61 -25.18
CA THR A 83 26.12 -60.60 -26.67
C THR A 83 27.19 -61.55 -27.26
N SER A 84 28.09 -62.08 -26.42
CA SER A 84 29.08 -63.07 -26.75
C SER A 84 29.39 -63.99 -25.54
N PRO A 85 29.90 -65.20 -25.74
CA PRO A 85 30.24 -66.12 -24.64
C PRO A 85 31.23 -65.56 -23.61
N ALA A 86 32.05 -64.58 -24.00
CA ALA A 86 33.04 -63.91 -23.15
C ALA A 86 32.60 -62.55 -22.64
N GLY A 87 31.40 -62.10 -23.04
CA GLY A 87 30.83 -60.82 -22.62
C GLY A 87 30.42 -60.84 -21.15
N ALA A 88 30.38 -59.66 -20.53
CA ALA A 88 29.83 -59.52 -19.17
C ALA A 88 28.34 -59.80 -19.19
N ASN A 89 27.86 -60.57 -18.21
CA ASN A 89 26.41 -60.69 -17.93
C ASN A 89 25.98 -60.09 -16.58
N LYS A 90 26.94 -59.74 -15.76
CA LYS A 90 26.71 -59.09 -14.49
C LYS A 90 27.52 -57.81 -14.41
N LEU A 91 26.86 -56.70 -14.02
CA LEU A 91 27.48 -55.40 -13.85
C LEU A 91 26.89 -54.76 -12.60
N LYS A 92 27.73 -54.37 -11.66
CA LYS A 92 27.38 -53.54 -10.54
C LYS A 92 28.12 -52.24 -10.66
N VAL A 93 27.39 -51.13 -10.54
CA VAL A 93 27.97 -49.78 -10.58
C VAL A 93 27.49 -49.03 -9.36
N PHE A 94 28.38 -48.35 -8.68
CA PHE A 94 28.08 -47.44 -7.59
C PHE A 94 28.72 -46.10 -7.88
N ASP A 95 27.88 -45.08 -8.04
CA ASP A 95 28.29 -43.71 -8.36
C ASP A 95 28.09 -42.77 -7.17
N VAL A 96 29.04 -41.85 -7.00
CA VAL A 96 28.96 -40.74 -6.05
C VAL A 96 29.58 -39.50 -6.71
N ASN A 97 28.73 -38.58 -7.12
CA ASN A 97 29.12 -37.45 -7.97
C ASN A 97 28.79 -36.14 -7.29
N PRO A 98 29.65 -35.59 -6.41
CA PRO A 98 29.51 -34.21 -5.94
C PRO A 98 29.83 -33.22 -7.06
N GLY A 99 29.04 -32.12 -7.10
CA GLY A 99 29.23 -31.06 -8.09
C GLY A 99 28.85 -29.69 -7.54
N ALA A 100 29.23 -28.69 -8.30
CA ALA A 100 28.81 -27.32 -8.07
C ALA A 100 28.63 -26.61 -9.40
N TYR A 101 27.59 -25.78 -9.52
CA TYR A 101 27.44 -24.93 -10.68
C TYR A 101 26.99 -23.50 -10.29
N ARG A 102 27.28 -22.56 -11.18
CA ARG A 102 26.91 -21.16 -11.02
C ARG A 102 26.59 -20.50 -12.35
N LEU A 103 25.48 -19.75 -12.40
CA LEU A 103 25.10 -18.91 -13.54
C LEU A 103 25.84 -17.57 -13.47
N PHE A 104 26.22 -17.04 -14.63
CA PHE A 104 26.85 -15.72 -14.79
C PHE A 104 25.94 -14.74 -15.53
N PRO A 105 26.14 -13.41 -15.36
CA PRO A 105 25.32 -12.39 -16.01
C PRO A 105 25.30 -12.44 -17.56
N THR A 106 26.27 -13.11 -18.16
CA THR A 106 26.31 -13.34 -19.60
C THR A 106 25.33 -14.42 -20.08
N GLY A 107 24.66 -15.13 -19.14
CA GLY A 107 23.85 -16.31 -19.40
C GLY A 107 24.67 -17.59 -19.41
N GLY A 108 25.99 -17.51 -19.24
CA GLY A 108 26.85 -18.66 -19.17
C GLY A 108 26.81 -19.37 -17.82
N THR A 109 26.97 -20.68 -17.81
CA THR A 109 27.03 -21.50 -16.59
C THR A 109 28.39 -22.17 -16.51
N VAL A 110 29.06 -22.05 -15.37
CA VAL A 110 30.27 -22.78 -15.01
C VAL A 110 29.89 -23.90 -14.08
N THR A 111 30.38 -25.10 -14.37
CA THR A 111 30.13 -26.30 -13.60
C THR A 111 31.48 -26.95 -13.21
N ALA A 112 31.58 -27.39 -11.98
CA ALA A 112 32.68 -28.25 -11.52
C ALA A 112 32.07 -29.54 -10.95
N GLU A 113 32.45 -30.65 -11.47
CA GLU A 113 31.94 -31.98 -11.09
C GLU A 113 33.08 -32.91 -10.78
N PHE A 114 32.92 -33.71 -9.78
CA PHE A 114 33.83 -34.80 -9.44
C PHE A 114 33.07 -36.12 -9.49
N ASN A 115 33.11 -36.80 -10.65
CA ASN A 115 32.41 -38.04 -10.86
C ASN A 115 33.27 -39.19 -10.31
N ASN A 116 32.65 -40.07 -9.52
CA ASN A 116 33.29 -41.28 -8.98
C ASN A 116 32.38 -42.45 -9.21
N SER A 117 32.91 -43.46 -9.95
CA SER A 117 32.22 -44.68 -10.24
C SER A 117 33.03 -45.89 -9.77
N TYR A 118 32.41 -46.74 -8.97
CA TYR A 118 32.93 -48.06 -8.67
C TYR A 118 32.20 -49.09 -9.55
N THR A 119 32.96 -49.85 -10.33
CA THR A 119 32.41 -50.87 -11.22
C THR A 119 32.92 -52.26 -10.82
N ASP A 120 31.99 -53.21 -10.69
CA ASP A 120 32.28 -54.63 -10.55
C ASP A 120 31.64 -55.38 -11.72
N THR A 121 32.45 -56.12 -12.50
CA THR A 121 32.02 -56.82 -13.72
C THR A 121 32.62 -58.19 -13.81
N ASN A 122 31.87 -59.14 -14.36
CA ASN A 122 32.35 -60.48 -14.63
C ASN A 122 32.83 -60.67 -16.09
N SER A 123 33.10 -59.59 -16.83
CA SER A 123 33.63 -59.61 -18.15
C SER A 123 35.02 -60.28 -18.16
N SER A 124 35.22 -61.23 -19.04
CA SER A 124 36.53 -61.91 -19.26
C SER A 124 37.53 -60.97 -19.96
N PHE A 125 37.07 -59.91 -20.59
CA PHE A 125 37.94 -58.96 -21.30
C PHE A 125 38.31 -57.74 -20.43
N ALA A 126 37.72 -57.60 -19.22
CA ALA A 126 38.07 -56.49 -18.32
C ALA A 126 39.48 -56.71 -17.76
N SER A 127 40.35 -55.71 -17.87
CA SER A 127 41.66 -55.70 -17.24
C SER A 127 41.56 -55.70 -15.69
N TYR A 128 40.49 -55.18 -15.14
CA TYR A 128 40.14 -55.21 -13.73
C TYR A 128 38.71 -55.72 -13.57
N ARG A 129 38.44 -56.64 -12.70
CA ARG A 129 37.09 -57.13 -12.39
C ARG A 129 36.32 -56.09 -11.56
N SER A 130 37.01 -55.44 -10.66
CA SER A 130 36.49 -54.32 -9.89
C SER A 130 37.48 -53.18 -9.97
N TYR A 131 36.97 -51.98 -10.18
CA TYR A 131 37.79 -50.78 -10.33
C TYR A 131 37.04 -49.52 -9.96
N TRP A 132 37.80 -48.51 -9.57
CA TRP A 132 37.33 -47.14 -9.43
C TRP A 132 37.73 -46.34 -10.66
N GLN A 133 36.79 -45.59 -11.19
CA GLN A 133 37.03 -44.56 -12.19
C GLN A 133 36.52 -43.23 -11.68
N SER A 134 37.35 -42.22 -11.71
CA SER A 134 36.96 -40.89 -11.31
C SER A 134 37.43 -39.87 -12.32
N ASP A 135 36.67 -38.79 -12.46
CA ASP A 135 37.05 -37.63 -13.26
C ASP A 135 36.68 -36.34 -12.56
N LEU A 136 37.59 -35.38 -12.57
CA LEU A 136 37.37 -34.03 -12.14
C LEU A 136 37.19 -33.17 -13.38
N THR A 137 35.96 -32.67 -13.57
CA THR A 137 35.55 -31.94 -14.77
C THR A 137 35.24 -30.50 -14.42
N PHE A 138 35.78 -29.55 -15.18
CA PHE A 138 35.36 -28.15 -15.21
C PHE A 138 34.75 -27.85 -16.58
N ALA A 139 33.50 -27.37 -16.59
CA ALA A 139 32.77 -27.08 -17.82
C ALA A 139 32.24 -25.66 -17.82
N LEU A 140 32.19 -25.05 -19.00
CA LEU A 140 31.55 -23.79 -19.29
C LEU A 140 30.56 -23.98 -20.43
N SER A 141 29.31 -23.64 -20.21
CA SER A 141 28.31 -23.54 -21.26
C SER A 141 27.91 -22.06 -21.40
N GLN A 142 28.16 -21.48 -22.58
CA GLN A 142 27.91 -20.05 -22.84
C GLN A 142 26.98 -19.87 -24.03
N PRO A 143 25.76 -19.38 -23.86
CA PRO A 143 24.92 -18.96 -24.98
C PRO A 143 25.58 -17.80 -25.71
N LEU A 144 25.52 -17.76 -27.04
CA LEU A 144 26.14 -16.74 -27.88
C LEU A 144 25.11 -15.84 -28.58
N LEU A 145 23.87 -16.31 -28.76
CA LEU A 145 22.78 -15.58 -29.41
C LEU A 145 21.55 -15.53 -28.50
N LYS A 146 20.64 -16.49 -28.63
CA LYS A 146 19.50 -16.63 -27.73
C LYS A 146 19.99 -16.76 -26.28
N ASN A 147 19.35 -16.12 -25.34
CA ASN A 147 19.73 -16.12 -23.91
C ASN A 147 21.10 -15.47 -23.58
N PHE A 148 21.77 -14.87 -24.55
CA PHE A 148 23.02 -14.15 -24.30
C PHE A 148 22.78 -12.78 -23.68
N GLY A 149 23.58 -12.47 -22.66
CA GLY A 149 23.69 -11.13 -22.11
C GLY A 149 22.81 -10.86 -20.91
N ARG A 150 23.17 -9.82 -20.20
CA ARG A 150 22.64 -9.44 -18.90
C ARG A 150 21.14 -9.18 -18.92
N GLU A 151 20.65 -8.44 -19.91
CA GLU A 151 19.23 -8.08 -19.99
C GLU A 151 18.32 -9.33 -20.11
N THR A 152 18.78 -10.34 -20.85
CA THR A 152 18.04 -11.59 -21.02
C THR A 152 18.11 -12.45 -19.75
N THR A 153 19.31 -12.58 -19.16
CA THR A 153 19.56 -13.38 -17.96
C THR A 153 18.87 -12.76 -16.73
N GLU A 154 18.90 -11.44 -16.60
CA GLU A 154 18.33 -10.69 -15.47
C GLU A 154 16.89 -10.21 -15.71
N LEU A 155 16.18 -10.72 -16.72
CA LEU A 155 14.81 -10.28 -17.01
C LEU A 155 13.92 -10.33 -15.77
N ASN A 156 13.89 -11.46 -15.07
CA ASN A 156 13.06 -11.64 -13.89
C ASN A 156 13.49 -10.74 -12.72
N ILE A 157 14.79 -10.48 -12.55
CA ILE A 157 15.31 -9.53 -11.57
C ILE A 157 14.83 -8.12 -11.89
N SER A 158 14.92 -7.71 -13.16
CA SER A 158 14.51 -6.39 -13.62
C SER A 158 12.98 -6.21 -13.49
N VAL A 159 12.20 -7.22 -13.86
CA VAL A 159 10.72 -7.20 -13.68
C VAL A 159 10.36 -7.13 -12.20
N ALA A 160 11.03 -7.88 -11.33
CA ALA A 160 10.82 -7.79 -9.88
C ALA A 160 11.21 -6.42 -9.31
N ALA A 161 12.28 -5.80 -9.84
CA ALA A 161 12.67 -4.44 -9.46
C ALA A 161 11.62 -3.40 -9.87
N TYR A 162 11.06 -3.49 -11.07
CA TYR A 162 9.95 -2.65 -11.51
C TYR A 162 8.69 -2.92 -10.70
N ASN A 163 8.39 -4.17 -10.35
CA ASN A 163 7.26 -4.49 -9.49
C ASN A 163 7.42 -3.86 -8.09
N LYS A 164 8.62 -3.93 -7.49
CA LYS A 164 8.91 -3.23 -6.22
C LYS A 164 8.66 -1.72 -6.34
N GLU A 165 9.15 -1.08 -7.41
CA GLU A 165 8.92 0.35 -7.65
C GLU A 165 7.41 0.64 -7.79
N GLY A 166 6.68 -0.17 -8.55
CA GLY A 166 5.24 -0.02 -8.77
C GLY A 166 4.41 -0.19 -7.50
N THR A 167 4.72 -1.21 -6.67
CA THR A 167 4.03 -1.43 -5.39
C THR A 167 4.30 -0.31 -4.38
N PHE A 168 5.49 0.31 -4.44
CA PHE A 168 5.78 1.48 -3.60
C PHE A 168 4.98 2.72 -4.03
N GLU A 169 4.80 2.96 -5.33
CA GLU A 169 3.93 4.05 -5.80
C GLU A 169 2.46 3.78 -5.46
N GLN A 170 2.02 2.51 -5.49
CA GLN A 170 0.69 2.11 -5.01
C GLN A 170 0.52 2.38 -3.51
N PHE A 171 1.51 2.05 -2.70
CA PHE A 171 1.51 2.39 -1.26
C PHE A 171 1.35 3.90 -1.01
N LYS A 172 2.06 4.73 -1.78
CA LYS A 172 1.90 6.19 -1.69
C LYS A 172 0.48 6.64 -2.08
N THR A 173 -0.14 5.97 -3.05
CA THR A 173 -1.53 6.28 -3.46
C THR A 173 -2.51 5.99 -2.33
N VAL A 174 -2.39 4.84 -1.66
CA VAL A 174 -3.22 4.49 -0.50
C VAL A 174 -2.98 5.46 0.65
N LEU A 175 -1.73 5.78 0.96
CA LEU A 175 -1.40 6.76 1.99
C LEU A 175 -1.98 8.14 1.69
N THR A 176 -1.89 8.61 0.44
CA THR A 176 -2.47 9.89 0.00
C THR A 176 -3.98 9.91 0.21
N SER A 177 -4.68 8.83 -0.16
CA SER A 177 -6.13 8.71 0.04
C SER A 177 -6.51 8.68 1.52
N THR A 178 -5.74 7.97 2.36
CA THR A 178 -5.97 7.91 3.81
C THR A 178 -5.75 9.27 4.47
N VAL A 179 -4.73 10.04 4.07
CA VAL A 179 -4.50 11.41 4.53
C VAL A 179 -5.64 12.34 4.09
N ALA A 180 -6.14 12.20 2.84
CA ALA A 180 -7.30 12.98 2.37
C ALA A 180 -8.56 12.66 3.18
N GLN A 181 -8.83 11.39 3.45
CA GLN A 181 -9.95 10.95 4.29
C GLN A 181 -9.82 11.49 5.72
N THR A 182 -8.61 11.48 6.29
CA THR A 182 -8.35 12.03 7.63
C THR A 182 -8.67 13.52 7.70
N ARG A 183 -8.25 14.30 6.69
CA ARG A 183 -8.60 15.72 6.59
C ARG A 183 -10.10 15.94 6.51
N SER A 184 -10.77 15.17 5.67
CA SER A 184 -12.23 15.25 5.51
C SER A 184 -12.96 14.88 6.81
N ALA A 185 -12.53 13.82 7.49
CA ALA A 185 -13.11 13.42 8.78
C ALA A 185 -12.84 14.44 9.89
N TYR A 186 -11.65 15.03 9.95
CA TYR A 186 -11.30 16.07 10.91
C TYR A 186 -12.21 17.31 10.76
N TYR A 187 -12.35 17.83 9.53
CA TYR A 187 -13.22 18.98 9.29
C TYR A 187 -14.71 18.61 9.32
N GLY A 188 -15.06 17.35 9.06
CA GLY A 188 -16.39 16.79 9.28
C GLY A 188 -16.77 16.85 10.76
N LEU A 189 -15.87 16.44 11.66
CA LEU A 189 -16.07 16.54 13.10
C LEU A 189 -16.15 18.01 13.56
N TYR A 190 -15.29 18.89 13.04
CA TYR A 190 -15.39 20.33 13.29
C TYR A 190 -16.78 20.86 12.90
N SER A 191 -17.28 20.52 11.71
CA SER A 191 -18.61 20.90 11.24
C SER A 191 -19.73 20.40 12.16
N ALA A 192 -19.68 19.12 12.56
CA ALA A 192 -20.68 18.52 13.43
C ALA A 192 -20.74 19.23 14.80
N ARG A 193 -19.59 19.58 15.38
CA ARG A 193 -19.51 20.32 16.65
C ARG A 193 -20.04 21.75 16.52
N GLN A 194 -19.73 22.46 15.45
CA GLN A 194 -20.26 23.80 15.18
C GLN A 194 -21.78 23.76 14.98
N SER A 195 -22.29 22.71 14.30
CA SER A 195 -23.73 22.50 14.14
C SER A 195 -24.41 22.21 15.48
N LEU A 196 -23.80 21.39 16.34
CA LEU A 196 -24.29 21.12 17.70
C LEU A 196 -24.38 22.40 18.52
N GLU A 197 -23.35 23.25 18.53
CA GLU A 197 -23.34 24.53 19.21
C GLU A 197 -24.45 25.47 18.69
N ALA A 198 -24.64 25.52 17.35
CA ALA A 198 -25.71 26.33 16.77
C ALA A 198 -27.11 25.87 17.21
N LYS A 199 -27.32 24.53 17.24
CA LYS A 199 -28.61 23.94 17.66
C LYS A 199 -28.86 24.08 19.19
N THR A 200 -27.82 23.97 20.01
CA THR A 200 -27.89 24.26 21.43
C THR A 200 -28.34 25.69 21.67
N THR A 201 -27.71 26.66 21.01
CA THR A 201 -28.08 28.08 21.08
C THR A 201 -29.52 28.32 20.59
N ALA A 202 -29.96 27.63 19.54
CA ALA A 202 -31.32 27.72 19.02
C ALA A 202 -32.37 27.16 20.00
N LEU A 203 -32.08 26.06 20.68
CA LEU A 203 -32.95 25.51 21.72
C LEU A 203 -33.08 26.47 22.91
N GLU A 204 -31.98 27.02 23.36
CA GLU A 204 -32.03 28.04 24.44
C GLU A 204 -32.90 29.26 24.06
N LEU A 205 -32.76 29.73 22.80
CA LEU A 205 -33.58 30.82 22.32
C LEU A 205 -35.06 30.44 22.22
N ALA A 206 -35.39 29.24 21.74
CA ALA A 206 -36.76 28.75 21.67
C ALA A 206 -37.39 28.63 23.08
N ARG A 207 -36.62 28.15 24.07
CA ARG A 207 -37.07 28.11 25.49
C ARG A 207 -37.35 29.51 26.06
N ARG A 208 -36.50 30.50 25.74
CA ARG A 208 -36.74 31.91 26.12
C ARG A 208 -38.01 32.48 25.46
N ILE A 209 -38.23 32.15 24.15
CA ILE A 209 -39.47 32.56 23.46
C ILE A 209 -40.70 31.93 24.13
N LEU A 210 -40.64 30.66 24.52
CA LEU A 210 -41.73 29.97 25.21
C LEU A 210 -42.08 30.67 26.55
N GLU A 211 -41.07 31.01 27.38
CA GLU A 211 -41.29 31.68 28.67
C GLU A 211 -41.86 33.11 28.49
N ASP A 212 -41.37 33.89 27.51
CA ASP A 212 -41.93 35.18 27.16
C ASP A 212 -43.39 35.06 26.68
N THR A 213 -43.67 34.05 25.84
CA THR A 213 -45.04 33.79 25.34
C THR A 213 -46.00 33.44 26.50
N LYS A 214 -45.58 32.52 27.43
CA LYS A 214 -46.37 32.20 28.61
C LYS A 214 -46.69 33.45 29.48
N GLY A 215 -45.70 34.32 29.68
CA GLY A 215 -45.88 35.57 30.39
C GLY A 215 -46.93 36.50 29.75
N ARG A 216 -46.89 36.66 28.42
CA ARG A 216 -47.81 37.49 27.64
C ARG A 216 -49.23 36.92 27.57
N VAL A 217 -49.38 35.57 27.45
CA VAL A 217 -50.71 34.92 27.54
C VAL A 217 -51.33 35.13 28.93
N LYS A 218 -50.53 34.96 30.01
CA LYS A 218 -50.98 35.22 31.37
C LYS A 218 -51.40 36.68 31.60
N ALA A 219 -50.73 37.63 30.93
CA ALA A 219 -51.11 39.06 30.95
C ALA A 219 -52.29 39.37 30.01
N GLY A 220 -52.88 38.40 29.33
CA GLY A 220 -54.01 38.60 28.42
C GLY A 220 -53.65 39.28 27.08
N VAL A 221 -52.36 39.39 26.76
CA VAL A 221 -51.87 40.04 25.53
C VAL A 221 -51.89 39.12 24.33
N LEU A 222 -51.72 37.78 24.53
CA LEU A 222 -51.69 36.76 23.48
C LEU A 222 -52.74 35.68 23.73
N PRO A 223 -53.26 35.04 22.67
CA PRO A 223 -54.13 33.85 22.79
C PRO A 223 -53.38 32.64 23.36
N ALA A 224 -54.11 31.74 24.08
CA ALA A 224 -53.52 30.53 24.65
C ALA A 224 -52.90 29.59 23.60
N MET A 225 -53.37 29.65 22.36
CA MET A 225 -52.83 28.89 21.20
C MET A 225 -51.34 29.17 20.94
N GLU A 226 -50.84 30.37 21.28
CA GLU A 226 -49.43 30.75 21.06
C GLU A 226 -48.49 29.95 21.98
N ILE A 227 -48.96 29.47 23.15
CA ILE A 227 -48.18 28.57 24.01
C ILE A 227 -47.93 27.25 23.32
N LEU A 228 -48.94 26.66 22.66
CA LEU A 228 -48.81 25.40 21.94
C LEU A 228 -47.83 25.56 20.74
N ASN A 229 -47.86 26.67 20.04
CA ASN A 229 -46.91 26.97 18.97
C ASN A 229 -45.47 27.05 19.51
N ALA A 230 -45.26 27.69 20.66
CA ALA A 230 -43.95 27.81 21.30
C ALA A 230 -43.45 26.46 21.83
N GLU A 231 -44.33 25.67 22.46
CA GLU A 231 -44.00 24.31 22.95
C GLU A 231 -43.59 23.38 21.78
N TYR A 232 -44.35 23.44 20.67
CA TYR A 232 -43.96 22.71 19.45
C TYR A 232 -42.58 23.14 18.93
N GLY A 233 -42.30 24.46 18.94
CA GLY A 233 -40.99 24.99 18.56
C GLY A 233 -39.84 24.45 19.42
N VAL A 234 -40.04 24.37 20.74
CA VAL A 234 -39.06 23.80 21.68
C VAL A 234 -38.85 22.27 21.40
N ALA A 235 -39.93 21.50 21.28
CA ALA A 235 -39.84 20.08 21.01
C ALA A 235 -39.10 19.77 19.69
N LEU A 236 -39.31 20.60 18.66
CA LEU A 236 -38.56 20.50 17.40
C LEU A 236 -37.06 20.71 17.60
N ARG A 237 -36.66 21.72 18.40
CA ARG A 237 -35.25 22.00 18.70
C ARG A 237 -34.60 20.92 19.56
N GLU A 238 -35.33 20.33 20.49
CA GLU A 238 -34.86 19.20 21.29
C GLU A 238 -34.56 17.98 20.42
N LYS A 239 -35.44 17.67 19.46
CA LYS A 239 -35.17 16.61 18.47
C LYS A 239 -33.91 16.92 17.64
N GLU A 240 -33.77 18.12 17.11
CA GLU A 240 -32.61 18.52 16.30
C GLU A 240 -31.31 18.51 17.11
N LEU A 241 -31.35 18.80 18.40
CA LEU A 241 -30.20 18.71 19.30
C LEU A 241 -29.74 17.22 19.43
N ILE A 242 -30.67 16.30 19.69
CA ILE A 242 -30.39 14.87 19.79
C ILE A 242 -29.76 14.34 18.49
N ASP A 243 -30.31 14.76 17.33
CA ASP A 243 -29.76 14.37 16.02
C ASP A 243 -28.32 14.92 15.84
N ALA A 244 -28.01 16.12 16.34
CA ALA A 244 -26.68 16.71 16.26
C ALA A 244 -25.67 16.07 17.22
N GLU A 245 -26.09 15.71 18.43
CA GLU A 245 -25.25 14.97 19.39
C GLU A 245 -24.83 13.62 18.81
N ARG A 246 -25.76 12.91 18.19
CA ARG A 246 -25.45 11.69 17.46
C ARG A 246 -24.47 11.93 16.33
N ALA A 247 -24.67 12.96 15.50
CA ALA A 247 -23.79 13.25 14.38
C ALA A 247 -22.34 13.55 14.81
N VAL A 248 -22.13 14.19 15.98
CA VAL A 248 -20.80 14.38 16.57
C VAL A 248 -20.17 13.05 16.90
N LYS A 249 -20.90 12.15 17.60
CA LYS A 249 -20.39 10.81 17.96
C LYS A 249 -20.07 9.97 16.73
N ASP A 250 -20.93 9.98 15.72
CA ASP A 250 -20.69 9.28 14.45
C ASP A 250 -19.39 9.78 13.76
N GLN A 251 -19.11 11.09 13.76
CA GLN A 251 -17.88 11.66 13.20
C GLN A 251 -16.63 11.42 14.08
N GLU A 252 -16.78 11.40 15.40
CA GLU A 252 -15.72 11.00 16.32
C GLU A 252 -15.28 9.56 16.05
N ASP A 253 -16.23 8.65 15.84
CA ASP A 253 -15.94 7.24 15.56
C ASP A 253 -15.19 7.04 14.24
N VAL A 254 -15.55 7.79 13.19
CA VAL A 254 -14.81 7.79 11.92
C VAL A 254 -13.36 8.20 12.13
N LEU A 255 -13.12 9.30 12.85
CA LEU A 255 -11.76 9.79 13.09
C LEU A 255 -10.98 8.86 14.04
N ARG A 256 -11.64 8.30 15.05
CA ARG A 256 -11.09 7.31 15.98
C ARG A 256 -10.63 6.05 15.26
N LEU A 257 -11.44 5.56 14.33
CA LEU A 257 -11.09 4.40 13.49
C LEU A 257 -9.84 4.69 12.63
N LEU A 258 -9.79 5.83 11.96
CA LEU A 258 -8.65 6.21 11.13
C LEU A 258 -7.35 6.31 11.95
N MET A 259 -7.41 6.87 13.15
CA MET A 259 -6.27 7.06 14.04
C MET A 259 -5.94 5.84 14.91
N GLN A 260 -6.77 4.78 14.89
CA GLN A 260 -6.65 3.61 15.79
C GLN A 260 -6.59 4.01 17.27
N LEU A 261 -7.41 4.99 17.66
CA LEU A 261 -7.53 5.43 19.05
C LEU A 261 -8.36 4.42 19.86
N ARG A 262 -7.86 4.06 21.03
CA ARG A 262 -8.58 3.24 22.01
C ARG A 262 -9.18 4.13 23.09
N GLY A 263 -10.36 3.76 23.57
CA GLY A 263 -11.11 4.50 24.62
C GLY A 263 -12.11 5.50 24.06
N ASP A 264 -12.92 6.09 24.96
CA ASP A 264 -14.08 6.91 24.61
C ASP A 264 -13.83 8.43 24.84
N SER A 265 -12.56 8.85 24.88
CA SER A 265 -12.21 10.27 25.03
C SER A 265 -12.83 11.09 23.91
N GLU A 266 -13.47 12.20 24.27
CA GLU A 266 -14.06 13.14 23.34
C GLU A 266 -12.98 13.84 22.49
N ILE A 267 -13.08 13.77 21.15
CA ILE A 267 -12.11 14.38 20.24
C ILE A 267 -12.57 15.81 19.90
N VAL A 268 -11.71 16.78 20.20
CA VAL A 268 -11.98 18.20 19.94
C VAL A 268 -11.02 18.75 18.88
N PRO A 269 -11.47 18.95 17.63
CA PRO A 269 -10.64 19.60 16.60
C PRO A 269 -10.47 21.09 16.96
N VAL A 270 -9.21 21.55 17.02
CA VAL A 270 -8.89 22.95 17.43
C VAL A 270 -8.69 23.90 16.25
N GLU A 271 -8.40 23.37 15.05
CA GLU A 271 -8.13 24.18 13.86
C GLU A 271 -9.40 24.40 13.04
N ALA A 272 -9.76 25.65 12.85
CA ALA A 272 -10.85 26.03 11.95
C ALA A 272 -10.44 25.90 10.47
N PRO A 273 -11.39 25.58 9.57
CA PRO A 273 -11.14 25.59 8.14
C PRO A 273 -10.68 26.99 7.66
N PRO A 274 -9.62 27.09 6.82
CA PRO A 274 -9.20 28.36 6.24
C PRO A 274 -10.27 28.95 5.30
N GLU A 275 -10.43 30.27 5.35
CA GLU A 275 -11.39 31.02 4.51
C GLU A 275 -10.70 31.85 3.42
N GLU A 276 -9.37 31.90 3.43
CA GLU A 276 -8.60 32.66 2.45
C GLU A 276 -8.77 32.13 1.04
N LYS A 277 -8.83 33.06 0.05
CA LYS A 277 -8.96 32.67 -1.34
C LYS A 277 -7.71 31.94 -1.83
N PHE A 278 -7.88 30.68 -2.17
CA PHE A 278 -6.82 29.87 -2.77
C PHE A 278 -6.55 30.34 -4.20
N GLN A 279 -5.27 30.59 -4.52
CA GLN A 279 -4.82 30.99 -5.85
C GLN A 279 -3.96 29.90 -6.45
N ALA A 280 -4.27 29.46 -7.66
CA ALA A 280 -3.52 28.46 -8.39
C ALA A 280 -3.58 28.77 -9.91
N SER A 281 -2.51 28.46 -10.61
CA SER A 281 -2.42 28.53 -12.06
C SER A 281 -2.71 27.16 -12.67
N GLU A 282 -3.67 27.08 -13.60
CA GLU A 282 -4.04 25.80 -14.25
C GLU A 282 -2.83 25.10 -14.85
N SER A 283 -1.99 25.84 -15.58
CA SER A 283 -0.81 25.29 -16.26
C SER A 283 0.25 24.75 -15.28
N GLU A 284 0.44 25.44 -14.15
CA GLU A 284 1.39 25.01 -13.12
C GLU A 284 0.89 23.77 -12.38
N GLU A 285 -0.41 23.71 -12.06
CA GLU A 285 -1.00 22.56 -11.37
C GLU A 285 -1.03 21.32 -12.27
N ILE A 286 -1.32 21.45 -13.57
CA ILE A 286 -1.23 20.33 -14.51
C ILE A 286 0.22 19.83 -14.62
N LYS A 287 1.20 20.73 -14.73
CA LYS A 287 2.61 20.36 -14.77
C LYS A 287 3.05 19.65 -13.49
N SER A 288 2.60 20.15 -12.34
CA SER A 288 2.85 19.53 -11.04
C SER A 288 2.23 18.13 -10.96
N ALA A 289 0.98 17.96 -11.40
CA ALA A 289 0.31 16.67 -11.43
C ALA A 289 1.07 15.65 -12.29
N LEU A 290 1.49 16.03 -13.50
CA LEU A 290 2.26 15.16 -14.39
C LEU A 290 3.65 14.78 -13.84
N SER A 291 4.19 15.54 -12.90
CA SER A 291 5.49 15.22 -12.26
C SER A 291 5.38 14.44 -10.97
N ASN A 292 4.26 14.57 -10.23
CA ASN A 292 4.19 14.10 -8.84
C ASN A 292 3.19 12.95 -8.61
N ARG A 293 2.23 12.73 -9.52
CA ARG A 293 1.21 11.68 -9.33
C ARG A 293 1.80 10.27 -9.29
N ASN A 294 1.48 9.55 -8.24
CA ASN A 294 2.00 8.20 -8.01
C ASN A 294 1.43 7.17 -9.01
N ASP A 295 0.16 7.30 -9.41
CA ASP A 295 -0.47 6.43 -10.41
C ASP A 295 0.16 6.60 -11.80
N LEU A 296 0.58 7.83 -12.18
CA LEU A 296 1.31 8.09 -13.40
C LEU A 296 2.70 7.43 -13.37
N ARG A 297 3.41 7.56 -12.24
CA ARG A 297 4.71 6.90 -12.06
C ARG A 297 4.58 5.38 -12.12
N GLN A 298 3.55 4.82 -11.49
CA GLN A 298 3.27 3.38 -11.59
C GLN A 298 3.01 2.95 -13.04
N ALA A 299 2.21 3.71 -13.80
CA ALA A 299 1.95 3.42 -15.21
C ALA A 299 3.23 3.49 -16.06
N GLN A 300 4.12 4.46 -15.80
CA GLN A 300 5.45 4.56 -16.44
C GLN A 300 6.33 3.35 -16.11
N VAL A 301 6.33 2.88 -14.86
CA VAL A 301 7.05 1.66 -14.45
C VAL A 301 6.51 0.44 -15.17
N ASN A 302 5.19 0.31 -15.26
CA ASN A 302 4.54 -0.79 -15.98
C ASN A 302 4.91 -0.79 -17.47
N LEU A 303 4.94 0.38 -18.11
CA LEU A 303 5.37 0.51 -19.49
C LEU A 303 6.85 0.08 -19.67
N ARG A 304 7.76 0.56 -18.81
CA ARG A 304 9.18 0.15 -18.85
C ARG A 304 9.35 -1.36 -18.71
N SER A 305 8.58 -1.98 -17.81
CA SER A 305 8.57 -3.43 -17.63
C SER A 305 8.08 -4.16 -18.90
N ALA A 306 6.99 -3.69 -19.51
CA ALA A 306 6.44 -4.28 -20.73
C ALA A 306 7.39 -4.12 -21.93
N GLU A 307 8.05 -2.97 -22.08
CA GLU A 307 9.06 -2.71 -23.13
C GLU A 307 10.29 -3.62 -22.96
N LEU A 308 10.78 -3.80 -21.72
CA LEU A 308 11.87 -4.72 -21.44
C LEU A 308 11.48 -6.16 -21.79
N GLN A 309 10.28 -6.60 -21.39
CA GLN A 309 9.80 -7.94 -21.73
C GLN A 309 9.67 -8.14 -23.26
N ALA A 310 9.19 -7.14 -24.00
CA ALA A 310 9.13 -7.18 -25.45
C ALA A 310 10.54 -7.23 -26.09
N LYS A 311 11.50 -6.48 -25.56
CA LYS A 311 12.89 -6.48 -26.01
C LYS A 311 13.54 -7.85 -25.82
N VAL A 312 13.36 -8.46 -24.64
CA VAL A 312 13.90 -9.81 -24.36
C VAL A 312 13.18 -10.86 -25.19
N ALA A 313 11.85 -10.77 -25.36
CA ALA A 313 11.11 -11.70 -26.22
C ALA A 313 11.62 -11.65 -27.68
N ARG A 314 12.05 -10.49 -28.17
CA ARG A 314 12.73 -10.39 -29.48
C ARG A 314 14.06 -11.14 -29.48
N HIS A 315 14.86 -11.13 -28.43
CA HIS A 315 16.07 -11.94 -28.33
C HIS A 315 15.78 -13.43 -28.35
N GLN A 316 14.64 -13.85 -27.81
CA GLN A 316 14.21 -15.25 -27.83
C GLN A 316 13.83 -15.77 -29.23
N THR A 317 13.66 -14.91 -30.24
CA THR A 317 13.46 -15.31 -31.63
C THR A 317 14.77 -15.71 -32.35
N LEU A 318 15.94 -15.40 -31.76
CA LEU A 318 17.25 -15.77 -32.30
C LEU A 318 17.49 -17.27 -32.19
N PRO A 319 18.37 -17.83 -33.07
CA PRO A 319 18.83 -19.21 -32.92
C PRO A 319 19.49 -19.45 -31.57
N ASP A 320 19.34 -20.66 -31.04
CA ASP A 320 20.08 -21.13 -29.89
C ASP A 320 21.46 -21.61 -30.32
N LEU A 321 22.50 -20.86 -29.99
CA LEU A 321 23.88 -21.16 -30.26
C LEU A 321 24.68 -21.14 -28.97
N ASN A 322 25.12 -22.32 -28.52
CA ASN A 322 25.86 -22.49 -27.28
C ASN A 322 27.30 -22.91 -27.55
N LEU A 323 28.25 -22.25 -26.94
CA LEU A 323 29.62 -22.66 -26.81
C LEU A 323 29.76 -23.54 -25.56
N ASN A 324 30.12 -24.82 -25.75
CA ASN A 324 30.36 -25.74 -24.66
C ASN A 324 31.84 -26.10 -24.62
N THR A 325 32.49 -25.82 -23.50
CA THR A 325 33.90 -26.17 -23.29
C THR A 325 34.05 -26.93 -21.98
N SER A 326 34.88 -27.95 -21.97
CA SER A 326 35.21 -28.65 -20.74
C SER A 326 36.66 -29.08 -20.71
N VAL A 327 37.20 -29.18 -19.50
CA VAL A 327 38.50 -29.83 -19.22
C VAL A 327 38.25 -30.79 -18.06
N ALA A 328 38.69 -32.01 -18.27
CA ALA A 328 38.60 -33.08 -17.27
C ALA A 328 39.97 -33.72 -17.07
N VAL A 329 40.24 -34.20 -15.88
CA VAL A 329 41.35 -35.14 -15.57
C VAL A 329 40.74 -36.44 -15.07
N THR A 330 41.14 -37.53 -15.68
CA THR A 330 40.56 -38.84 -15.40
C THR A 330 41.58 -39.77 -14.71
N GLY A 331 41.08 -40.61 -13.82
CA GLY A 331 41.81 -41.68 -13.18
C GLY A 331 41.05 -43.00 -13.24
N LEU A 332 41.78 -44.09 -13.25
CA LEU A 332 41.25 -45.46 -13.16
C LEU A 332 42.19 -46.31 -12.34
N GLY A 333 41.68 -47.08 -11.38
CA GLY A 333 42.52 -47.94 -10.54
C GLY A 333 41.75 -49.08 -9.90
N GLU A 334 42.46 -50.20 -9.59
CA GLU A 334 41.87 -51.31 -8.85
C GLU A 334 41.38 -50.94 -7.45
N ASN A 335 41.95 -49.88 -6.88
CA ASN A 335 41.54 -49.30 -5.62
C ASN A 335 41.45 -47.79 -5.73
N TYR A 336 40.72 -47.19 -4.78
CA TYR A 336 40.44 -45.74 -4.77
C TYR A 336 41.73 -44.90 -4.68
N GLY A 337 42.75 -45.35 -3.93
CA GLY A 337 44.03 -44.62 -3.80
C GLY A 337 44.78 -44.46 -5.10
N ARG A 338 44.94 -45.54 -5.88
CA ARG A 338 45.56 -45.50 -7.23
C ARG A 338 44.73 -44.69 -8.24
N ASN A 339 43.44 -44.76 -8.13
CA ASN A 339 42.55 -43.93 -8.94
C ASN A 339 42.80 -42.44 -8.66
N MET A 340 42.85 -42.05 -7.39
CA MET A 340 43.11 -40.65 -6.99
C MET A 340 44.52 -40.17 -7.31
N GLU A 341 45.54 -41.04 -7.22
CA GLU A 341 46.90 -40.75 -7.66
C GLU A 341 46.94 -40.40 -9.15
N ARG A 342 46.20 -41.11 -9.99
CA ARG A 342 46.09 -40.80 -11.44
C ARG A 342 45.31 -39.52 -11.73
N VAL A 343 44.21 -39.24 -11.01
CA VAL A 343 43.52 -37.94 -11.12
C VAL A 343 44.47 -36.80 -10.74
N GLY A 344 45.26 -36.98 -9.65
CA GLY A 344 46.20 -35.97 -9.16
C GLY A 344 47.45 -35.80 -10.03
N SER A 345 47.88 -36.84 -10.81
CA SER A 345 49.04 -36.72 -11.72
C SER A 345 48.75 -35.83 -12.92
N THR A 346 47.49 -35.62 -13.28
CA THR A 346 47.04 -34.88 -14.48
C THR A 346 47.59 -35.43 -15.79
N ASP A 347 48.02 -36.69 -15.82
CA ASP A 347 48.61 -37.33 -17.00
C ASP A 347 47.56 -37.66 -18.07
N TYR A 348 46.27 -37.69 -17.70
CA TYR A 348 45.19 -38.10 -18.59
C TYR A 348 44.15 -36.92 -18.71
N PRO A 349 44.56 -35.80 -19.29
CA PRO A 349 43.63 -34.70 -19.52
C PRO A 349 42.72 -34.96 -20.73
N VAL A 350 41.46 -34.59 -20.58
CA VAL A 350 40.49 -34.56 -21.67
C VAL A 350 39.98 -33.14 -21.80
N TRP A 351 40.05 -32.56 -22.98
CA TRP A 351 39.44 -31.26 -23.23
C TRP A 351 38.50 -31.37 -24.42
N THR A 352 37.39 -30.63 -24.30
CA THR A 352 36.36 -30.59 -25.33
C THR A 352 36.00 -29.13 -25.60
N ILE A 353 35.85 -28.80 -26.87
CA ILE A 353 35.23 -27.55 -27.32
C ILE A 353 34.21 -27.88 -28.38
N GLY A 354 33.00 -27.39 -28.23
CA GLY A 354 31.91 -27.68 -29.15
C GLY A 354 30.98 -26.50 -29.31
N LEU A 355 30.34 -26.42 -30.45
CA LEU A 355 29.25 -25.49 -30.72
C LEU A 355 27.98 -26.32 -30.94
N GLN A 356 26.95 -25.98 -30.19
CA GLN A 356 25.62 -26.56 -30.35
C GLN A 356 24.70 -25.53 -30.96
N PHE A 357 24.08 -25.84 -32.08
CA PHE A 357 23.11 -24.97 -32.75
C PHE A 357 21.75 -25.67 -32.80
N ASP A 358 20.72 -24.95 -32.38
CA ASP A 358 19.32 -25.34 -32.47
C ASP A 358 18.46 -24.18 -32.96
N TYR A 359 17.63 -24.41 -33.96
CA TYR A 359 16.71 -23.43 -34.48
C TYR A 359 15.47 -24.12 -35.07
N PRO A 360 14.29 -23.91 -34.47
CA PRO A 360 13.05 -24.49 -34.98
C PRO A 360 12.67 -23.84 -36.32
N LEU A 361 12.47 -24.66 -37.35
CA LEU A 361 12.02 -24.16 -38.66
C LEU A 361 10.59 -23.59 -38.51
N GLY A 362 10.43 -22.30 -38.86
CA GLY A 362 9.19 -21.55 -38.71
C GLY A 362 9.06 -20.76 -37.42
N ASN A 363 9.77 -21.08 -36.35
CA ASN A 363 9.93 -20.38 -35.07
C ASN A 363 8.65 -19.67 -34.49
N ALA A 364 7.47 -20.22 -34.88
CA ALA A 364 6.16 -19.56 -34.64
C ALA A 364 5.87 -19.28 -33.17
N ALA A 365 6.34 -20.13 -32.25
CA ALA A 365 6.11 -19.92 -30.82
C ALA A 365 6.81 -18.65 -30.30
N ALA A 366 8.12 -18.48 -30.59
CA ALA A 366 8.89 -17.33 -30.14
C ALA A 366 8.46 -16.03 -30.87
N GLU A 367 8.16 -16.11 -32.17
CA GLU A 367 7.67 -14.95 -32.95
C GLU A 367 6.31 -14.44 -32.41
N ASN A 368 5.37 -15.34 -32.16
CA ASN A 368 4.07 -14.94 -31.62
C ASN A 368 4.16 -14.46 -30.15
N ASP A 369 5.08 -15.01 -29.33
CA ASP A 369 5.33 -14.45 -28.00
C ASP A 369 5.90 -13.04 -28.08
N TYR A 370 6.85 -12.78 -28.96
CA TYR A 370 7.36 -11.44 -29.22
C TYR A 370 6.25 -10.48 -29.68
N ILE A 371 5.42 -10.89 -30.66
CA ILE A 371 4.29 -10.08 -31.13
C ILE A 371 3.34 -9.77 -29.98
N ARG A 372 2.98 -10.76 -29.16
CA ARG A 372 2.13 -10.60 -27.98
C ARG A 372 2.71 -9.58 -26.99
N LYS A 373 4.01 -9.71 -26.65
CA LYS A 373 4.70 -8.78 -25.72
C LYS A 373 4.79 -7.36 -26.29
N LYS A 374 4.99 -7.23 -27.60
CA LYS A 374 4.98 -5.94 -28.29
C LYS A 374 3.61 -5.28 -28.22
N ILE A 375 2.54 -6.04 -28.45
CA ILE A 375 1.15 -5.53 -28.34
C ILE A 375 0.87 -5.06 -26.90
N VAL A 376 1.31 -5.81 -25.89
CA VAL A 376 1.14 -5.41 -24.48
C VAL A 376 1.90 -4.12 -24.15
N ALA A 377 3.09 -3.92 -24.72
CA ALA A 377 3.84 -2.65 -24.54
C ALA A 377 3.12 -1.47 -25.21
N GLU A 378 2.56 -1.63 -26.42
CA GLU A 378 1.78 -0.59 -27.08
C GLU A 378 0.45 -0.31 -26.34
N GLN A 379 -0.19 -1.33 -25.79
CA GLN A 379 -1.34 -1.17 -24.91
C GLN A 379 -1.00 -0.32 -23.68
N SER A 380 0.11 -0.65 -23.00
CA SER A 380 0.57 0.10 -21.81
C SER A 380 0.90 1.56 -22.16
N ARG A 381 1.47 1.82 -23.35
CA ARG A 381 1.75 3.17 -23.84
C ARG A 381 0.47 3.97 -24.07
N THR A 382 -0.52 3.34 -24.68
CA THR A 382 -1.82 3.97 -24.92
C THR A 382 -2.55 4.27 -23.62
N GLN A 383 -2.47 3.35 -22.64
CA GLN A 383 -3.03 3.56 -21.29
C GLN A 383 -2.35 4.72 -20.57
N LEU A 384 -1.02 4.83 -20.68
CA LEU A 384 -0.26 5.95 -20.10
C LEU A 384 -0.71 7.29 -20.71
N GLN A 385 -0.82 7.38 -22.03
CA GLN A 385 -1.31 8.58 -22.71
C GLN A 385 -2.74 8.94 -22.27
N SER A 386 -3.64 7.98 -22.19
CA SER A 386 -5.00 8.19 -21.70
C SER A 386 -5.05 8.69 -20.27
N LEU A 387 -4.13 8.19 -19.41
CA LEU A 387 -4.00 8.66 -18.02
C LEU A 387 -3.51 10.11 -17.97
N GLU A 388 -2.52 10.50 -18.78
CA GLU A 388 -2.04 11.88 -18.86
C GLU A 388 -3.14 12.87 -19.24
N GLU A 389 -3.99 12.52 -20.22
CA GLU A 389 -5.15 13.34 -20.60
C GLU A 389 -6.21 13.42 -19.48
N SER A 390 -6.45 12.29 -18.80
CA SER A 390 -7.35 12.23 -17.63
C SER A 390 -6.86 13.13 -16.50
N ILE A 391 -5.56 13.15 -16.24
CA ILE A 391 -4.94 14.00 -15.21
C ILE A 391 -5.24 15.48 -15.47
N ALA A 392 -5.09 15.95 -16.70
CA ALA A 392 -5.40 17.33 -17.06
C ALA A 392 -6.88 17.67 -16.80
N LYS A 393 -7.79 16.75 -17.15
CA LYS A 393 -9.23 16.89 -16.86
C LYS A 393 -9.50 16.96 -15.35
N ASP A 394 -8.85 16.09 -14.55
CA ASP A 394 -9.07 16.01 -13.10
C ASP A 394 -8.60 17.30 -12.40
N VAL A 395 -7.44 17.85 -12.79
CA VAL A 395 -6.93 19.13 -12.27
C VAL A 395 -7.89 20.28 -12.59
N ARG A 396 -8.37 20.38 -13.85
CA ARG A 396 -9.36 21.40 -14.24
C ARG A 396 -10.65 21.27 -13.43
N SER A 397 -11.10 20.05 -13.18
CA SER A 397 -12.29 19.79 -12.38
C SER A 397 -12.10 20.24 -10.93
N ALA A 398 -10.95 19.91 -10.32
CA ALA A 398 -10.63 20.33 -8.96
C ALA A 398 -10.54 21.86 -8.82
N LEU A 399 -9.91 22.55 -9.78
CA LEU A 399 -9.82 24.02 -9.78
C LEU A 399 -11.22 24.66 -9.86
N ARG A 400 -12.11 24.17 -10.75
CA ARG A 400 -13.50 24.62 -10.79
C ARG A 400 -14.25 24.34 -9.49
N GLY A 401 -13.96 23.18 -8.85
CA GLY A 401 -14.51 22.84 -7.53
C GLY A 401 -14.14 23.88 -6.46
N ILE A 402 -12.87 24.30 -6.43
CA ILE A 402 -12.39 25.34 -5.49
C ILE A 402 -13.08 26.66 -5.78
N GLU A 403 -13.14 27.10 -7.03
CA GLU A 403 -13.78 28.38 -7.39
C GLU A 403 -15.27 28.38 -7.01
N THR A 404 -15.98 27.30 -7.30
CA THR A 404 -17.41 27.14 -6.98
C THR A 404 -17.62 27.15 -5.46
N SER A 405 -16.85 26.36 -4.71
CA SER A 405 -16.96 26.28 -3.25
C SER A 405 -16.62 27.61 -2.57
N TYR A 406 -15.64 28.37 -3.09
CA TYR A 406 -15.32 29.70 -2.58
C TYR A 406 -16.48 30.71 -2.81
N LYS A 407 -17.10 30.69 -3.99
CA LYS A 407 -18.28 31.50 -4.27
C LYS A 407 -19.47 31.14 -3.36
N GLN A 408 -19.67 29.83 -3.11
CA GLN A 408 -20.70 29.36 -2.17
C GLN A 408 -20.43 29.83 -0.74
N LEU A 409 -19.17 29.84 -0.28
CA LEU A 409 -18.79 30.35 1.02
C LEU A 409 -19.17 31.83 1.21
N ASP A 410 -18.90 32.67 0.21
CA ASP A 410 -19.28 34.07 0.23
C ASP A 410 -20.83 34.27 0.27
N VAL A 411 -21.56 33.51 -0.55
CA VAL A 411 -23.04 33.59 -0.59
C VAL A 411 -23.64 33.12 0.72
N THR A 412 -23.21 32.00 1.28
CA THR A 412 -23.75 31.46 2.55
C THR A 412 -23.41 32.34 3.74
N SER A 413 -22.24 33.03 3.72
CA SER A 413 -21.88 34.01 4.74
C SER A 413 -22.86 35.21 4.76
N ARG A 414 -23.21 35.72 3.57
CA ARG A 414 -24.21 36.80 3.46
C ARG A 414 -25.61 36.30 3.82
N GLN A 415 -25.99 35.10 3.40
CA GLN A 415 -27.26 34.46 3.77
C GLN A 415 -27.43 34.38 5.29
N ARG A 416 -26.39 33.94 6.01
CA ARG A 416 -26.39 33.90 7.47
C ARG A 416 -26.59 35.31 8.09
N SER A 417 -25.83 36.31 7.60
CA SER A 417 -25.94 37.68 8.11
C SER A 417 -27.36 38.23 7.95
N TYR A 418 -27.97 38.05 6.78
CA TYR A 418 -29.35 38.47 6.54
C TYR A 418 -30.37 37.72 7.40
N ALA A 419 -30.20 36.39 7.58
CA ALA A 419 -31.09 35.61 8.44
C ALA A 419 -31.00 36.08 9.92
N GLU A 420 -29.82 36.47 10.41
CA GLU A 420 -29.64 37.07 11.74
C GLU A 420 -30.38 38.39 11.89
N GLU A 421 -30.26 39.27 10.90
CA GLU A 421 -30.96 40.58 10.90
C GLU A 421 -32.48 40.40 10.80
N VAL A 422 -32.97 39.50 9.95
CA VAL A 422 -34.40 39.21 9.79
C VAL A 422 -34.99 38.67 11.10
N LEU A 423 -34.33 37.69 11.74
CA LEU A 423 -34.78 37.17 13.03
C LEU A 423 -34.87 38.28 14.08
N GLN A 424 -33.89 39.17 14.16
CA GLN A 424 -33.92 40.31 15.08
C GLN A 424 -35.10 41.29 14.79
N ALA A 425 -35.37 41.54 13.51
CA ALA A 425 -36.49 42.38 13.10
C ALA A 425 -37.84 41.74 13.48
N PHE A 426 -38.02 40.44 13.25
CA PHE A 426 -39.25 39.73 13.66
C PHE A 426 -39.44 39.68 15.17
N ARG A 427 -38.36 39.50 15.94
CA ARG A 427 -38.42 39.60 17.41
C ARG A 427 -38.88 40.98 17.89
N LYS A 428 -38.39 42.07 17.25
CA LYS A 428 -38.87 43.45 17.58
C LYS A 428 -40.34 43.62 17.17
N LYS A 429 -40.78 43.12 16.00
CA LYS A 429 -42.18 43.14 15.58
C LYS A 429 -43.09 42.38 16.55
N GLN A 430 -42.65 41.22 17.04
CA GLN A 430 -43.39 40.44 18.02
C GLN A 430 -43.56 41.21 19.34
N GLN A 431 -42.54 42.00 19.79
CA GLN A 431 -42.60 42.78 21.00
C GLN A 431 -43.74 43.84 20.95
N VAL A 432 -44.03 44.37 19.78
CA VAL A 432 -45.08 45.38 19.56
C VAL A 432 -46.38 44.79 19.00
N GLY A 433 -46.51 43.44 18.95
CA GLY A 433 -47.73 42.74 18.53
C GLY A 433 -47.92 42.66 17.00
N LEU A 434 -46.90 42.97 16.18
CA LEU A 434 -46.96 42.97 14.71
C LEU A 434 -46.43 41.64 14.09
N ALA A 435 -46.03 40.67 14.88
CA ALA A 435 -45.64 39.33 14.44
C ALA A 435 -46.07 38.30 15.50
N THR A 436 -46.38 37.07 15.02
CA THR A 436 -46.76 35.95 15.90
C THR A 436 -45.53 35.23 16.45
N THR A 437 -45.71 34.38 17.46
CA THR A 437 -44.66 33.50 17.96
C THR A 437 -44.19 32.55 16.88
N LYS A 438 -45.10 32.07 16.03
CA LYS A 438 -44.80 31.19 14.90
C LYS A 438 -43.85 31.88 13.90
N ASP A 439 -44.12 33.15 13.55
CA ASP A 439 -43.26 33.87 12.61
C ASP A 439 -41.81 33.99 13.14
N VAL A 440 -41.62 34.24 14.44
CA VAL A 440 -40.29 34.31 15.06
C VAL A 440 -39.60 32.91 15.06
N LEU A 441 -40.35 31.83 15.29
CA LEU A 441 -39.82 30.46 15.26
C LEU A 441 -39.47 30.04 13.84
N ASP A 442 -40.24 30.45 12.83
CA ASP A 442 -39.91 30.16 11.41
C ASP A 442 -38.63 30.90 11.01
N GLU A 443 -38.41 32.14 11.43
CA GLU A 443 -37.16 32.86 11.16
C GLU A 443 -35.97 32.29 11.97
N LEU A 444 -36.21 31.72 13.14
CA LEU A 444 -35.18 30.97 13.86
C LEU A 444 -34.78 29.73 13.10
N ASN A 445 -35.74 29.04 12.45
CA ASN A 445 -35.44 27.89 11.57
C ASN A 445 -34.56 28.31 10.39
N ASN A 446 -34.90 29.41 9.73
CA ASN A 446 -34.15 29.99 8.64
C ASN A 446 -32.71 30.34 9.04
N LEU A 447 -32.52 30.90 10.23
CA LEU A 447 -31.17 31.19 10.74
C LEU A 447 -30.35 29.93 11.03
N VAL A 448 -30.95 28.92 11.65
CA VAL A 448 -30.25 27.63 11.91
C VAL A 448 -29.84 26.96 10.61
N ALA A 449 -30.73 26.97 9.62
CA ALA A 449 -30.40 26.45 8.28
C ALA A 449 -29.25 27.23 7.62
N ALA A 450 -29.31 28.57 7.64
CA ALA A 450 -28.25 29.41 7.07
C ALA A 450 -26.89 29.25 7.77
N LYS A 451 -26.88 29.04 9.11
CA LYS A 451 -25.66 28.71 9.87
C LYS A 451 -25.08 27.33 9.41
N ASN A 452 -25.91 26.33 9.29
CA ASN A 452 -25.47 25.01 8.84
C ASN A 452 -24.95 25.06 7.39
N ASP A 453 -25.61 25.80 6.51
CA ASP A 453 -25.18 26.00 5.13
C ASP A 453 -23.79 26.66 5.08
N GLN A 454 -23.53 27.67 5.90
CA GLN A 454 -22.22 28.33 5.99
C GLN A 454 -21.13 27.36 6.51
N ILE A 455 -21.42 26.60 7.58
CA ILE A 455 -20.50 25.62 8.15
C ILE A 455 -20.12 24.56 7.07
N ASN A 456 -21.13 24.04 6.37
CA ASN A 456 -20.92 23.05 5.31
C ASN A 456 -20.14 23.64 4.12
N ALA A 457 -20.42 24.90 3.72
CA ALA A 457 -19.67 25.59 2.67
C ALA A 457 -18.18 25.74 3.00
N ARG A 458 -17.84 26.04 4.27
CA ARG A 458 -16.43 26.09 4.74
C ARG A 458 -15.74 24.74 4.59
N VAL A 459 -16.38 23.66 5.04
CA VAL A 459 -15.81 22.31 4.96
C VAL A 459 -15.69 21.87 3.51
N ASN A 460 -16.70 22.15 2.66
CA ASN A 460 -16.65 21.85 1.22
C ASN A 460 -15.50 22.58 0.52
N TYR A 461 -15.24 23.84 0.90
CA TYR A 461 -14.12 24.59 0.34
C TYR A 461 -12.76 23.96 0.67
N VAL A 462 -12.54 23.57 1.93
CA VAL A 462 -11.30 22.89 2.34
C VAL A 462 -11.16 21.51 1.70
N ASN A 463 -12.25 20.78 1.56
CA ASN A 463 -12.25 19.50 0.88
C ASN A 463 -11.92 19.65 -0.62
N ALA A 464 -12.39 20.73 -1.27
CA ALA A 464 -12.03 21.05 -2.66
C ALA A 464 -10.52 21.35 -2.81
N ILE A 465 -9.92 22.07 -1.85
CA ILE A 465 -8.45 22.29 -1.81
C ILE A 465 -7.71 20.96 -1.59
N THR A 466 -8.19 20.13 -0.67
CA THR A 466 -7.62 18.78 -0.43
C THR A 466 -7.66 17.93 -1.70
N GLN A 467 -8.77 17.95 -2.43
CA GLN A 467 -8.93 17.28 -3.70
C GLN A 467 -7.94 17.78 -4.76
N LEU A 468 -7.68 19.09 -4.86
CA LEU A 468 -6.64 19.61 -5.75
C LEU A 468 -5.26 19.05 -5.37
N TRP A 469 -4.87 19.11 -4.10
CA TRP A 469 -3.58 18.57 -3.65
C TRP A 469 -3.47 17.04 -3.89
N GLN A 470 -4.57 16.32 -3.80
CA GLN A 470 -4.62 14.89 -4.11
C GLN A 470 -4.40 14.63 -5.60
N VAL A 471 -5.15 15.33 -6.48
CA VAL A 471 -5.03 15.13 -7.94
C VAL A 471 -3.74 15.68 -8.53
N THR A 472 -3.06 16.61 -7.84
CA THR A 472 -1.73 17.11 -8.21
C THR A 472 -0.58 16.32 -7.58
N GLY A 473 -0.88 15.33 -6.71
CA GLY A 473 0.14 14.54 -6.01
C GLY A 473 0.91 15.30 -4.93
N GLN A 474 0.46 16.50 -4.55
CA GLN A 474 1.15 17.37 -3.57
C GLN A 474 0.67 17.15 -2.12
N LEU A 475 -0.40 16.38 -1.88
CA LEU A 475 -1.05 16.32 -0.57
C LEU A 475 -0.09 15.91 0.56
N LEU A 476 0.73 14.88 0.35
CA LEU A 476 1.68 14.41 1.36
C LEU A 476 2.71 15.49 1.72
N ASP A 477 3.28 16.15 0.70
CA ASP A 477 4.26 17.23 0.91
C ASP A 477 3.65 18.43 1.64
N LYS A 478 2.42 18.83 1.27
CA LYS A 478 1.67 19.92 1.94
C LYS A 478 1.35 19.59 3.39
N GLN A 479 1.25 18.32 3.74
CA GLN A 479 1.03 17.86 5.13
C GLN A 479 2.34 17.46 5.83
N GLY A 480 3.51 17.68 5.23
CA GLY A 480 4.80 17.37 5.82
C GLY A 480 5.09 15.87 5.96
N VAL A 481 4.35 15.02 5.27
CA VAL A 481 4.55 13.56 5.26
C VAL A 481 5.63 13.23 4.23
N ARG A 482 6.81 12.84 4.71
CA ARG A 482 7.95 12.43 3.87
C ARG A 482 8.17 10.93 3.97
N LEU A 483 8.26 10.27 2.82
CA LEU A 483 8.57 8.86 2.69
C LEU A 483 9.93 8.69 2.02
N THR A 484 10.78 7.86 2.59
CA THR A 484 12.15 7.63 2.09
C THR A 484 12.30 6.33 1.31
N GLY A 485 11.26 5.47 1.30
CA GLY A 485 11.30 4.12 0.72
C GLY A 485 12.04 3.09 1.59
N THR A 486 12.71 3.55 2.64
CA THR A 486 13.42 2.67 3.59
C THR A 486 12.48 1.96 4.57
N GLU A 487 11.23 2.41 4.68
CA GLU A 487 10.22 1.84 5.57
C GLU A 487 9.89 0.39 5.16
N ALA A 488 9.68 0.15 3.88
CA ALA A 488 9.43 -1.18 3.33
C ALA A 488 10.65 -2.11 3.49
N GLU A 489 11.86 -1.59 3.24
CA GLU A 489 13.10 -2.33 3.45
C GLU A 489 13.32 -2.67 4.94
N ALA A 490 12.95 -1.78 5.86
CA ALA A 490 13.01 -2.04 7.29
C ALA A 490 12.07 -3.19 7.70
N VAL A 491 10.85 -3.23 7.14
CA VAL A 491 9.91 -4.34 7.36
C VAL A 491 10.50 -5.65 6.86
N TYR A 492 11.06 -5.68 5.64
CA TYR A 492 11.71 -6.85 5.08
C TYR A 492 12.87 -7.35 5.95
N ARG A 493 13.80 -6.44 6.36
CA ARG A 493 14.94 -6.80 7.22
C ARG A 493 14.51 -7.39 8.55
N LYS A 494 13.54 -6.76 9.22
CA LYS A 494 12.98 -7.26 10.48
C LYS A 494 12.35 -8.64 10.32
N SER A 495 11.66 -8.91 9.22
CA SER A 495 11.06 -10.22 8.94
C SER A 495 12.13 -11.30 8.69
N ARG A 496 13.28 -10.92 8.12
CA ARG A 496 14.42 -11.80 7.89
C ARG A 496 15.20 -12.14 9.18
N GLU A 497 15.32 -11.18 10.09
CA GLU A 497 16.02 -11.38 11.36
C GLU A 497 15.26 -12.26 12.36
N ASN A 498 13.95 -12.38 12.19
CA ASN A 498 13.08 -13.23 13.03
C ASN A 498 13.00 -14.68 12.58
N ASN A 499 13.65 -15.06 11.47
CA ASN A 499 13.82 -16.41 10.97
C ASN A 499 15.24 -16.95 11.25
#